data_77ef7b99cece0e4eb007c2463c64477c
#
_entry.id   77ef7b99cece0e4eb007c2463c64477c
#
_cell.length_a   1.000
_cell.length_b   1.000
_cell.length_c   1.000
_cell.angle_alpha   90.00
_cell.angle_beta   90.00
_cell.angle_gamma   90.00
#
_symmetry.space_group_name_H-M   'P 1'
#
loop_
_entity.id
_entity.type
_entity.pdbx_description
1 polymer ?
#
loop_
_entity_poly.entity_id
_entity_poly.type
_entity_poly.pdbx_seq_one_letter_code
_entity_poly.pdbx_strand_id
1 'polypeptide(L)'
;MSIELVLRYLVSASFVHGAEMTLLLTVTSLCFGVAIGLVLALIQESRTRVGLVVAFAYLWLFRGTPVLFQVIFIYNVLPSFGIKLSAFVSAVLALSLNEGAYMAEILRSGLQAVKKGQRTAGLALGMTRSQMMRHVVVPQAARIVLPPIGNQMIGMLKLSALVSVIAVEELLLVANQAASADFRYFEALTAAGIYYLAMTTAFMGLQILIETALDPKKRQRMRKVSLAERMLGTTKSFAVR
;
A
#
# COMPACT_ATOMS: atom_id res chain seq x y z
N MET A 1 9.18 -34.12 -2.94
CA MET A 1 9.41 -32.76 -3.44
C MET A 1 9.94 -32.87 -4.86
N SER A 2 9.25 -32.27 -5.82
CA SER A 2 9.64 -32.28 -7.24
C SER A 2 9.96 -30.86 -7.70
N ILE A 3 11.25 -30.58 -7.90
CA ILE A 3 11.72 -29.27 -8.43
C ILE A 3 11.14 -29.02 -9.82
N GLU A 4 11.04 -30.07 -10.64
CA GLU A 4 10.45 -29.98 -11.97
C GLU A 4 9.01 -29.46 -11.93
N LEU A 5 8.21 -29.93 -10.98
CA LEU A 5 6.82 -29.48 -10.81
C LEU A 5 6.75 -28.02 -10.36
N VAL A 6 7.65 -27.57 -9.47
CA VAL A 6 7.76 -26.15 -9.10
C VAL A 6 8.05 -25.28 -10.32
N LEU A 7 9.03 -25.69 -11.14
CA LEU A 7 9.37 -24.98 -12.39
C LEU A 7 8.20 -24.95 -13.36
N ARG A 8 7.45 -26.05 -13.47
CA ARG A 8 6.25 -26.11 -14.32
C ARG A 8 5.18 -25.14 -13.86
N TYR A 9 4.93 -25.03 -12.54
CA TYR A 9 3.98 -24.03 -12.01
C TYR A 9 4.48 -22.60 -12.26
N LEU A 10 5.78 -22.32 -12.10
CA LEU A 10 6.33 -20.99 -12.33
C LEU A 10 6.18 -20.50 -13.78
N VAL A 11 6.12 -21.40 -14.77
CA VAL A 11 5.92 -21.02 -16.18
C VAL A 11 4.46 -21.22 -16.63
N SER A 12 3.56 -21.68 -15.77
CA SER A 12 2.18 -21.94 -16.14
C SER A 12 1.39 -20.66 -16.34
N ALA A 13 0.53 -20.61 -17.34
CA ALA A 13 -0.33 -19.48 -17.64
C ALA A 13 -1.22 -19.08 -16.44
N SER A 14 -1.70 -20.07 -15.68
CA SER A 14 -2.54 -19.83 -14.50
C SER A 14 -1.81 -19.03 -13.42
N PHE A 15 -0.56 -19.40 -13.08
CA PHE A 15 0.22 -18.67 -12.07
C PHE A 15 0.62 -17.28 -12.55
N VAL A 16 0.97 -17.11 -13.82
CA VAL A 16 1.23 -15.79 -14.41
C VAL A 16 0.00 -14.92 -14.31
N HIS A 17 -1.17 -15.42 -14.71
CA HIS A 17 -2.44 -14.69 -14.59
C HIS A 17 -2.80 -14.37 -13.14
N GLY A 18 -2.61 -15.30 -12.20
CA GLY A 18 -2.80 -15.04 -10.78
C GLY A 18 -1.88 -13.94 -10.26
N ALA A 19 -0.62 -13.90 -10.69
CA ALA A 19 0.33 -12.84 -10.34
C ALA A 19 -0.09 -11.48 -10.93
N GLU A 20 -0.54 -11.44 -12.19
CA GLU A 20 -1.07 -10.23 -12.83
C GLU A 20 -2.30 -9.70 -12.07
N MET A 21 -3.22 -10.58 -11.69
CA MET A 21 -4.40 -10.21 -10.90
C MET A 21 -4.01 -9.66 -9.53
N THR A 22 -3.04 -10.27 -8.85
CA THR A 22 -2.47 -9.78 -7.58
C THR A 22 -1.90 -8.38 -7.73
N LEU A 23 -1.12 -8.12 -8.80
CA LEU A 23 -0.57 -6.80 -9.10
C LEU A 23 -1.66 -5.79 -9.42
N LEU A 24 -2.64 -6.16 -10.24
CA LEU A 24 -3.77 -5.30 -10.60
C LEU A 24 -4.57 -4.88 -9.35
N LEU A 25 -4.92 -5.83 -8.47
CA LEU A 25 -5.57 -5.56 -7.18
C LEU A 25 -4.73 -4.60 -6.33
N THR A 26 -3.43 -4.87 -6.21
CA THR A 26 -2.51 -4.07 -5.40
C THR A 26 -2.47 -2.63 -5.88
N VAL A 27 -2.23 -2.41 -7.18
CA VAL A 27 -2.07 -1.07 -7.74
C VAL A 27 -3.39 -0.31 -7.73
N THR A 28 -4.50 -0.92 -8.15
CA THR A 28 -5.80 -0.27 -8.18
C THR A 28 -6.27 0.11 -6.78
N SER A 29 -6.18 -0.81 -5.82
CA SER A 29 -6.59 -0.54 -4.44
C SER A 29 -5.72 0.50 -3.75
N LEU A 30 -4.40 0.50 -4.02
CA LEU A 30 -3.49 1.52 -3.52
C LEU A 30 -3.82 2.91 -4.11
N CYS A 31 -4.05 3.01 -5.41
CA CYS A 31 -4.39 4.29 -6.06
C CYS A 31 -5.67 4.90 -5.47
N PHE A 32 -6.73 4.11 -5.35
CA PHE A 32 -7.97 4.57 -4.72
C PHE A 32 -7.79 4.85 -3.23
N GLY A 33 -7.04 4.02 -2.52
CA GLY A 33 -6.71 4.23 -1.11
C GLY A 33 -5.95 5.54 -0.87
N VAL A 34 -4.96 5.87 -1.69
CA VAL A 34 -4.24 7.15 -1.64
C VAL A 34 -5.18 8.32 -1.90
N ALA A 35 -6.07 8.22 -2.90
CA ALA A 35 -7.04 9.26 -3.21
C ALA A 35 -8.02 9.51 -2.04
N ILE A 36 -8.58 8.45 -1.47
CA ILE A 36 -9.45 8.52 -0.29
C ILE A 36 -8.68 9.11 0.91
N GLY A 37 -7.48 8.61 1.16
CA GLY A 37 -6.63 9.08 2.25
C GLY A 37 -6.26 10.56 2.12
N LEU A 38 -6.01 11.03 0.90
CA LEU A 38 -5.75 12.45 0.65
C LEU A 38 -6.97 13.32 0.98
N VAL A 39 -8.15 12.93 0.54
CA VAL A 39 -9.41 13.63 0.86
C VAL A 39 -9.62 13.69 2.37
N LEU A 40 -9.46 12.56 3.07
CA LEU A 40 -9.61 12.50 4.52
C LEU A 40 -8.56 13.36 5.26
N ALA A 41 -7.29 13.34 4.82
CA ALA A 41 -6.24 14.17 5.39
C ALA A 41 -6.53 15.67 5.23
N LEU A 42 -7.03 16.07 4.05
CA LEU A 42 -7.44 17.47 3.79
C LEU A 42 -8.65 17.88 4.65
N ILE A 43 -9.64 16.99 4.81
CA ILE A 43 -10.79 17.22 5.70
C ILE A 43 -10.31 17.44 7.14
N GLN A 44 -9.38 16.62 7.63
CA GLN A 44 -8.83 16.77 8.98
C GLN A 44 -7.99 18.05 9.15
N GLU A 45 -7.27 18.49 8.12
CA GLU A 45 -6.50 19.74 8.16
C GLU A 45 -7.42 20.98 8.12
N SER A 46 -8.62 20.88 7.51
CA SER A 46 -9.61 21.97 7.48
C SER A 46 -10.16 22.33 8.87
N ARG A 47 -10.04 21.43 9.85
CA ARG A 47 -10.47 21.57 11.24
C ARG A 47 -11.95 21.93 11.44
N THR A 48 -12.79 21.68 10.44
CA THR A 48 -14.25 21.83 10.60
C THR A 48 -14.77 20.71 11.53
N ARG A 49 -15.66 21.05 12.46
CA ARG A 49 -16.19 20.06 13.43
C ARG A 49 -16.84 18.87 12.72
N VAL A 50 -17.66 19.13 11.71
CA VAL A 50 -18.33 18.08 10.93
C VAL A 50 -17.31 17.21 10.21
N GLY A 51 -16.33 17.79 9.53
CA GLY A 51 -15.28 17.06 8.84
C GLY A 51 -14.45 16.17 9.77
N LEU A 52 -14.12 16.68 10.97
CA LEU A 52 -13.40 15.89 11.96
C LEU A 52 -14.20 14.68 12.45
N VAL A 53 -15.52 14.84 12.69
CA VAL A 53 -16.40 13.74 13.09
C VAL A 53 -16.51 12.68 11.97
N VAL A 54 -16.70 13.12 10.73
CA VAL A 54 -16.76 12.20 9.56
C VAL A 54 -15.44 11.43 9.38
N ALA A 55 -14.32 12.14 9.42
CA ALA A 55 -13.02 11.50 9.31
C ALA A 55 -12.75 10.53 10.47
N PHE A 56 -13.11 10.91 11.70
CA PHE A 56 -12.99 10.03 12.85
C PHE A 56 -13.83 8.77 12.71
N ALA A 57 -15.11 8.90 12.34
CA ALA A 57 -16.00 7.76 12.13
C ALA A 57 -15.49 6.80 11.04
N TYR A 58 -14.96 7.35 9.94
CA TYR A 58 -14.34 6.56 8.88
C TYR A 58 -13.12 5.79 9.39
N LEU A 59 -12.17 6.48 10.02
CA LEU A 59 -10.96 5.86 10.56
C LEU A 59 -11.28 4.81 11.63
N TRP A 60 -12.23 5.10 12.52
CA TRP A 60 -12.68 4.18 13.55
C TRP A 60 -13.26 2.90 12.94
N LEU A 61 -14.11 3.02 11.90
CA LEU A 61 -14.73 1.88 11.24
C LEU A 61 -13.69 1.01 10.51
N PHE A 62 -12.91 1.60 9.61
CA PHE A 62 -12.03 0.85 8.72
C PHE A 62 -10.73 0.37 9.38
N ARG A 63 -10.28 1.01 10.45
CA ARG A 63 -9.14 0.54 11.23
C ARG A 63 -9.55 -0.32 12.44
N GLY A 64 -10.78 -0.19 12.88
CA GLY A 64 -11.33 -0.97 13.99
C GLY A 64 -11.87 -2.34 13.58
N THR A 65 -12.02 -2.61 12.28
CA THR A 65 -12.52 -3.90 11.78
C THR A 65 -11.46 -4.63 10.93
N PRO A 66 -11.41 -5.99 10.98
CA PRO A 66 -10.46 -6.75 10.14
C PRO A 66 -10.74 -6.56 8.64
N VAL A 67 -9.68 -6.46 7.83
CA VAL A 67 -9.80 -6.34 6.35
C VAL A 67 -10.60 -7.49 5.76
N LEU A 68 -10.34 -8.72 6.21
CA LEU A 68 -11.08 -9.91 5.77
C LEU A 68 -12.59 -9.78 6.01
N PHE A 69 -12.98 -9.26 7.18
CA PHE A 69 -14.39 -8.98 7.48
C PHE A 69 -14.98 -7.97 6.49
N GLN A 70 -14.26 -6.90 6.18
CA GLN A 70 -14.70 -5.87 5.22
C GLN A 70 -14.91 -6.45 3.82
N VAL A 71 -13.98 -7.29 3.34
CA VAL A 71 -14.10 -8.01 2.05
C VAL A 71 -15.35 -8.87 2.01
N ILE A 72 -15.53 -9.72 3.02
CA ILE A 72 -16.69 -10.62 3.11
C ILE A 72 -18.01 -9.83 3.22
N PHE A 73 -18.01 -8.76 4.03
CA PHE A 73 -19.19 -7.92 4.23
C PHE A 73 -19.62 -7.22 2.93
N ILE A 74 -18.68 -6.59 2.21
CA ILE A 74 -18.97 -5.90 0.95
C ILE A 74 -19.49 -6.87 -0.09
N TYR A 75 -18.90 -8.05 -0.23
CA TYR A 75 -19.29 -9.02 -1.25
C TYR A 75 -20.62 -9.72 -0.94
N ASN A 76 -20.87 -10.11 0.30
CA ASN A 76 -22.03 -10.93 0.66
C ASN A 76 -23.23 -10.12 1.21
N VAL A 77 -22.98 -8.95 1.83
CA VAL A 77 -24.05 -8.20 2.50
C VAL A 77 -24.62 -7.09 1.62
N LEU A 78 -23.80 -6.39 0.81
CA LEU A 78 -24.29 -5.34 -0.08
C LEU A 78 -25.40 -5.81 -1.06
N PRO A 79 -25.35 -7.05 -1.60
CA PRO A 79 -26.42 -7.57 -2.45
C PRO A 79 -27.80 -7.56 -1.80
N SER A 80 -27.88 -7.72 -0.47
CA SER A 80 -29.15 -7.66 0.29
C SER A 80 -29.78 -6.25 0.26
N PHE A 81 -28.98 -5.23 -0.02
CA PHE A 81 -29.42 -3.84 -0.24
C PHE A 81 -29.59 -3.48 -1.72
N GLY A 82 -29.57 -4.50 -2.62
CA GLY A 82 -29.71 -4.29 -4.07
C GLY A 82 -28.40 -3.90 -4.78
N ILE A 83 -27.28 -3.77 -4.09
CA ILE A 83 -25.98 -3.38 -4.65
C ILE A 83 -25.19 -4.64 -5.00
N LYS A 84 -25.27 -5.08 -6.25
CA LYS A 84 -24.56 -6.27 -6.74
C LYS A 84 -23.28 -5.86 -7.44
N LEU A 85 -22.13 -6.15 -6.84
CA LEU A 85 -20.81 -5.90 -7.37
C LEU A 85 -20.15 -7.23 -7.80
N SER A 86 -19.28 -7.18 -8.82
CA SER A 86 -18.44 -8.34 -9.12
C SER A 86 -17.45 -8.60 -7.99
N ALA A 87 -16.89 -9.81 -7.90
CA ALA A 87 -15.90 -10.17 -6.90
C ALA A 87 -14.68 -9.22 -6.94
N PHE A 88 -14.18 -8.92 -8.14
CA PHE A 88 -13.07 -7.99 -8.33
C PHE A 88 -13.40 -6.57 -7.83
N VAL A 89 -14.56 -6.02 -8.18
CA VAL A 89 -14.96 -4.66 -7.73
C VAL A 89 -15.16 -4.63 -6.22
N SER A 90 -15.75 -5.68 -5.63
CA SER A 90 -15.90 -5.81 -4.19
C SER A 90 -14.56 -5.85 -3.46
N ALA A 91 -13.60 -6.59 -4.02
CA ALA A 91 -12.23 -6.68 -3.53
C ALA A 91 -11.54 -5.32 -3.55
N VAL A 92 -11.54 -4.64 -4.72
CA VAL A 92 -10.93 -3.31 -4.87
C VAL A 92 -11.58 -2.31 -3.93
N LEU A 93 -12.91 -2.31 -3.80
CA LEU A 93 -13.64 -1.41 -2.90
C LEU A 93 -13.23 -1.65 -1.43
N ALA A 94 -13.25 -2.90 -0.96
CA ALA A 94 -12.89 -3.25 0.41
C ALA A 94 -11.45 -2.84 0.74
N LEU A 95 -10.51 -3.24 -0.11
CA LEU A 95 -9.09 -2.95 0.08
C LEU A 95 -8.82 -1.44 0.01
N SER A 96 -9.45 -0.72 -0.92
CA SER A 96 -9.28 0.73 -1.07
C SER A 96 -9.83 1.52 0.10
N LEU A 97 -10.99 1.14 0.63
CA LEU A 97 -11.58 1.79 1.80
C LEU A 97 -10.72 1.57 3.04
N ASN A 98 -10.22 0.36 3.24
CA ASN A 98 -9.29 0.07 4.31
C ASN A 98 -7.99 0.86 4.17
N GLU A 99 -7.36 0.81 3.00
CA GLU A 99 -6.11 1.51 2.70
C GLU A 99 -6.25 3.02 2.84
N GLY A 100 -7.40 3.58 2.46
CA GLY A 100 -7.70 5.00 2.63
C GLY A 100 -7.59 5.49 4.06
N ALA A 101 -7.94 4.65 5.04
CA ALA A 101 -7.80 4.99 6.45
C ALA A 101 -6.32 5.06 6.88
N TYR A 102 -5.48 4.14 6.44
CA TYR A 102 -4.04 4.17 6.71
C TYR A 102 -3.35 5.32 5.97
N MET A 103 -3.70 5.54 4.72
CA MET A 103 -3.17 6.66 3.92
C MET A 103 -3.52 8.02 4.51
N ALA A 104 -4.73 8.19 5.05
CA ALA A 104 -5.13 9.43 5.72
C ALA A 104 -4.19 9.77 6.90
N GLU A 105 -3.82 8.79 7.71
CA GLU A 105 -2.87 9.00 8.81
C GLU A 105 -1.46 9.28 8.32
N ILE A 106 -0.97 8.51 7.34
CA ILE A 106 0.36 8.72 6.76
C ILE A 106 0.48 10.13 6.19
N LEU A 107 -0.49 10.55 5.37
CA LEU A 107 -0.47 11.87 4.75
C LEU A 107 -0.58 12.99 5.79
N ARG A 108 -1.48 12.84 6.78
CA ARG A 108 -1.62 13.79 7.88
C ARG A 108 -0.34 13.90 8.71
N SER A 109 0.25 12.77 9.09
CA SER A 109 1.49 12.75 9.87
C SER A 109 2.64 13.42 9.12
N GLY A 110 2.75 13.21 7.81
CA GLY A 110 3.71 13.89 6.97
C GLY A 110 3.53 15.41 6.93
N LEU A 111 2.28 15.89 6.81
CA LEU A 111 1.97 17.32 6.88
C LEU A 111 2.35 17.93 8.25
N GLN A 112 2.13 17.19 9.34
CA GLN A 112 2.45 17.62 10.68
C GLN A 112 3.95 17.55 11.02
N ALA A 113 4.69 16.67 10.38
CA ALA A 113 6.14 16.51 10.56
C ALA A 113 6.95 17.70 10.01
N VAL A 114 6.38 18.51 9.12
CA VAL A 114 7.03 19.74 8.66
C VAL A 114 7.13 20.75 9.79
N LYS A 115 8.37 21.15 10.12
CA LYS A 115 8.68 22.03 11.26
C LYS A 115 7.83 23.30 11.25
N LYS A 116 7.25 23.65 12.41
CA LYS A 116 6.42 24.85 12.57
C LYS A 116 7.14 26.12 12.10
N GLY A 117 8.48 26.23 12.32
CA GLY A 117 9.27 27.34 11.85
C GLY A 117 9.24 27.58 10.34
N GLN A 118 9.10 26.52 9.53
CA GLN A 118 8.95 26.65 8.07
C GLN A 118 7.62 27.35 7.71
N ARG A 119 6.56 27.00 8.41
CA ARG A 119 5.24 27.66 8.23
C ARG A 119 5.29 29.12 8.68
N THR A 120 5.89 29.38 9.83
CA THR A 120 6.04 30.76 10.36
C THR A 120 6.90 31.62 9.45
N ALA A 121 8.03 31.09 8.94
CA ALA A 121 8.91 31.80 8.01
C ALA A 121 8.19 32.14 6.69
N GLY A 122 7.41 31.23 6.12
CA GLY A 122 6.61 31.50 4.93
C GLY A 122 5.59 32.63 5.15
N LEU A 123 4.89 32.62 6.29
CA LEU A 123 3.95 33.69 6.65
C LEU A 123 4.66 35.03 6.87
N ALA A 124 5.84 35.04 7.51
CA ALA A 124 6.64 36.25 7.72
C ALA A 124 7.14 36.88 6.41
N LEU A 125 7.33 36.07 5.37
CA LEU A 125 7.67 36.50 3.99
C LEU A 125 6.43 36.94 3.19
N GLY A 126 5.25 37.05 3.82
CA GLY A 126 4.01 37.49 3.17
C GLY A 126 3.31 36.43 2.32
N MET A 127 3.70 35.16 2.44
CA MET A 127 3.01 34.09 1.71
C MET A 127 1.58 33.87 2.24
N THR A 128 0.62 33.71 1.36
CA THR A 128 -0.71 33.25 1.73
C THR A 128 -0.64 31.80 2.23
N ARG A 129 -1.64 31.35 3.00
CA ARG A 129 -1.70 29.96 3.46
C ARG A 129 -1.60 28.94 2.33
N SER A 130 -2.26 29.21 1.20
CA SER A 130 -2.21 28.34 0.03
C SER A 130 -0.82 28.29 -0.61
N GLN A 131 -0.15 29.44 -0.76
CA GLN A 131 1.23 29.52 -1.27
C GLN A 131 2.19 28.79 -0.35
N MET A 132 2.10 29.00 0.97
CA MET A 132 2.90 28.31 1.97
C MET A 132 2.68 26.78 1.91
N MET A 133 1.43 26.32 1.83
CA MET A 133 1.13 24.89 1.70
C MET A 133 1.75 24.31 0.43
N ARG A 134 1.51 24.95 -0.72
CA ARG A 134 1.93 24.44 -2.04
C ARG A 134 3.46 24.47 -2.23
N HIS A 135 4.14 25.51 -1.80
CA HIS A 135 5.56 25.71 -2.12
C HIS A 135 6.50 25.30 -0.98
N VAL A 136 6.02 25.23 0.27
CA VAL A 136 6.87 24.94 1.43
C VAL A 136 6.49 23.61 2.10
N VAL A 137 5.21 23.44 2.47
CA VAL A 137 4.78 22.31 3.29
C VAL A 137 4.63 21.03 2.48
N VAL A 138 3.85 21.05 1.39
CA VAL A 138 3.57 19.85 0.59
C VAL A 138 4.82 19.22 0.00
N PRO A 139 5.79 19.96 -0.59
CA PRO A 139 7.01 19.35 -1.11
C PRO A 139 7.89 18.68 -0.04
N GLN A 140 7.88 19.23 1.19
CA GLN A 140 8.60 18.63 2.31
C GLN A 140 7.85 17.42 2.86
N ALA A 141 6.54 17.53 3.06
CA ALA A 141 5.67 16.44 3.50
C ALA A 141 5.75 15.24 2.54
N ALA A 142 5.72 15.47 1.23
CA ALA A 142 5.82 14.42 0.22
C ALA A 142 7.04 13.52 0.43
N ARG A 143 8.21 14.11 0.72
CA ARG A 143 9.43 13.35 1.01
C ARG A 143 9.34 12.51 2.28
N ILE A 144 8.57 12.97 3.27
CA ILE A 144 8.38 12.28 4.55
C ILE A 144 7.42 11.11 4.41
N VAL A 145 6.36 11.25 3.59
CA VAL A 145 5.32 10.22 3.45
C VAL A 145 5.68 9.11 2.44
N LEU A 146 6.62 9.35 1.53
CA LEU A 146 7.00 8.38 0.50
C LEU A 146 7.45 7.02 1.06
N PRO A 147 8.36 6.94 2.07
CA PRO A 147 8.75 5.65 2.61
C PRO A 147 7.58 4.87 3.25
N PRO A 148 6.71 5.46 4.10
CA PRO A 148 5.51 4.79 4.58
C PRO A 148 4.56 4.33 3.48
N ILE A 149 4.35 5.15 2.42
CA ILE A 149 3.50 4.76 1.27
C ILE A 149 4.10 3.54 0.55
N GLY A 150 5.42 3.51 0.34
CA GLY A 150 6.11 2.35 -0.22
C GLY A 150 5.92 1.08 0.62
N ASN A 151 5.99 1.20 1.93
CA ASN A 151 5.72 0.08 2.83
C ASN A 151 4.26 -0.39 2.75
N GLN A 152 3.29 0.53 2.61
CA GLN A 152 1.89 0.17 2.40
C GLN A 152 1.66 -0.54 1.07
N MET A 153 2.36 -0.17 0.00
CA MET A 153 2.31 -0.87 -1.28
C MET A 153 2.73 -2.35 -1.13
N ILE A 154 3.81 -2.61 -0.40
CA ILE A 154 4.27 -3.98 -0.10
C ILE A 154 3.27 -4.70 0.82
N GLY A 155 2.67 -3.99 1.78
CA GLY A 155 1.59 -4.49 2.63
C GLY A 155 0.37 -4.91 1.81
N MET A 156 -0.08 -4.05 0.90
CA MET A 156 -1.24 -4.27 0.04
C MET A 156 -1.05 -5.50 -0.87
N LEU A 157 0.16 -5.72 -1.40
CA LEU A 157 0.49 -6.92 -2.17
C LEU A 157 0.19 -8.22 -1.39
N LYS A 158 0.46 -8.23 -0.09
CA LYS A 158 0.18 -9.38 0.77
C LYS A 158 -1.29 -9.45 1.21
N LEU A 159 -1.93 -8.30 1.42
CA LEU A 159 -3.33 -8.23 1.79
C LEU A 159 -4.25 -8.65 0.63
N SER A 160 -3.82 -8.51 -0.63
CA SER A 160 -4.61 -8.96 -1.78
C SER A 160 -4.91 -10.45 -1.73
N ALA A 161 -4.10 -11.28 -1.08
CA ALA A 161 -4.37 -12.69 -0.88
C ALA A 161 -5.66 -12.98 -0.10
N LEU A 162 -6.15 -12.02 0.73
CA LEU A 162 -7.40 -12.18 1.48
C LEU A 162 -8.64 -12.25 0.58
N VAL A 163 -8.57 -11.74 -0.66
CA VAL A 163 -9.73 -11.73 -1.56
C VAL A 163 -9.99 -13.09 -2.21
N SER A 164 -9.10 -14.07 -2.01
CA SER A 164 -9.33 -15.47 -2.38
C SER A 164 -10.64 -16.04 -1.80
N VAL A 165 -11.06 -15.56 -0.62
CA VAL A 165 -12.29 -16.00 0.05
C VAL A 165 -13.58 -15.63 -0.71
N ILE A 166 -13.52 -14.64 -1.60
CA ILE A 166 -14.63 -14.23 -2.46
C ILE A 166 -14.39 -14.64 -3.92
N ALA A 167 -13.57 -15.68 -4.13
CA ALA A 167 -13.28 -16.30 -5.42
C ALA A 167 -12.65 -15.37 -6.47
N VAL A 168 -11.88 -14.36 -6.05
CA VAL A 168 -11.01 -13.62 -6.99
C VAL A 168 -9.78 -14.46 -7.26
N GLU A 169 -9.56 -14.78 -8.53
CA GLU A 169 -8.45 -15.66 -8.99
C GLU A 169 -7.09 -14.95 -8.95
N GLU A 170 -6.70 -14.51 -7.76
CA GLU A 170 -5.36 -14.01 -7.49
C GLU A 170 -4.39 -15.18 -7.20
N LEU A 171 -3.11 -14.88 -7.04
CA LEU A 171 -2.03 -15.87 -6.99
C LEU A 171 -2.23 -16.96 -5.91
N LEU A 172 -2.71 -16.61 -4.71
CA LEU A 172 -2.90 -17.59 -3.64
C LEU A 172 -4.06 -18.53 -3.95
N LEU A 173 -5.17 -18.03 -4.52
CA LEU A 173 -6.29 -18.87 -4.95
C LEU A 173 -5.86 -19.85 -6.04
N VAL A 174 -5.14 -19.38 -7.05
CA VAL A 174 -4.60 -20.23 -8.13
C VAL A 174 -3.69 -21.32 -7.57
N ALA A 175 -2.80 -20.95 -6.64
CA ALA A 175 -1.92 -21.93 -5.99
C ALA A 175 -2.69 -22.96 -5.17
N ASN A 176 -3.73 -22.56 -4.44
CA ASN A 176 -4.58 -23.47 -3.68
C ASN A 176 -5.39 -24.40 -4.60
N GLN A 177 -5.91 -23.90 -5.71
CA GLN A 177 -6.61 -24.72 -6.71
C GLN A 177 -5.67 -25.77 -7.31
N ALA A 178 -4.47 -25.39 -7.73
CA ALA A 178 -3.46 -26.32 -8.26
C ALA A 178 -3.02 -27.34 -7.21
N ALA A 179 -2.81 -26.88 -5.95
CA ALA A 179 -2.45 -27.75 -4.85
C ALA A 179 -3.51 -28.79 -4.55
N SER A 180 -4.80 -28.39 -4.57
CA SER A 180 -5.94 -29.28 -4.28
C SER A 180 -6.20 -30.28 -5.43
N ALA A 181 -5.95 -29.90 -6.69
CA ALA A 181 -6.15 -30.79 -7.84
C ALA A 181 -5.21 -31.99 -7.81
N ASP A 182 -3.94 -31.79 -7.46
CA ASP A 182 -2.89 -32.80 -7.50
C ASP A 182 -2.41 -33.25 -6.10
N PHE A 183 -2.97 -32.69 -5.02
CA PHE A 183 -2.50 -32.87 -3.63
C PHE A 183 -1.02 -32.50 -3.43
N ARG A 184 -0.51 -31.55 -4.22
CA ARG A 184 0.88 -31.10 -4.26
C ARG A 184 1.04 -29.69 -3.62
N TYR A 185 0.60 -29.55 -2.38
CA TYR A 185 0.63 -28.27 -1.66
C TYR A 185 2.02 -27.65 -1.55
N PHE A 186 3.05 -28.47 -1.30
CA PHE A 186 4.40 -27.96 -1.15
C PHE A 186 4.90 -27.28 -2.41
N GLU A 187 4.74 -27.93 -3.56
CA GLU A 187 5.22 -27.45 -4.86
C GLU A 187 4.44 -26.20 -5.31
N ALA A 188 3.12 -26.23 -5.24
CA ALA A 188 2.27 -25.13 -5.65
C ALA A 188 2.47 -23.88 -4.77
N LEU A 189 2.48 -24.04 -3.45
CA LEU A 189 2.70 -22.91 -2.54
C LEU A 189 4.13 -22.39 -2.59
N THR A 190 5.13 -23.24 -2.88
CA THR A 190 6.51 -22.79 -3.11
C THR A 190 6.59 -21.91 -4.35
N ALA A 191 5.94 -22.31 -5.45
CA ALA A 191 5.89 -21.51 -6.66
C ALA A 191 5.22 -20.14 -6.41
N ALA A 192 4.08 -20.12 -5.72
CA ALA A 192 3.43 -18.85 -5.32
C ALA A 192 4.34 -18.00 -4.43
N GLY A 193 5.03 -18.61 -3.47
CA GLY A 193 5.99 -17.91 -2.60
C GLY A 193 7.12 -17.23 -3.39
N ILE A 194 7.65 -17.90 -4.43
CA ILE A 194 8.66 -17.33 -5.32
C ILE A 194 8.10 -16.10 -6.05
N TYR A 195 6.88 -16.16 -6.57
CA TYR A 195 6.22 -15.02 -7.20
C TYR A 195 6.03 -13.85 -6.22
N TYR A 196 5.52 -14.11 -5.00
CA TYR A 196 5.36 -13.05 -3.98
C TYR A 196 6.70 -12.41 -3.62
N LEU A 197 7.78 -13.20 -3.47
CA LEU A 197 9.11 -12.67 -3.21
C LEU A 197 9.64 -11.84 -4.38
N ALA A 198 9.45 -12.29 -5.61
CA ALA A 198 9.85 -11.55 -6.80
C ALA A 198 9.13 -10.19 -6.90
N MET A 199 7.80 -10.19 -6.77
CA MET A 199 6.98 -8.98 -6.79
C MET A 199 7.34 -8.02 -5.65
N THR A 200 7.51 -8.54 -4.43
CA THR A 200 7.94 -7.74 -3.27
C THR A 200 9.31 -7.12 -3.51
N THR A 201 10.27 -7.89 -4.05
CA THR A 201 11.61 -7.39 -4.38
C THR A 201 11.57 -6.29 -5.44
N ALA A 202 10.73 -6.46 -6.47
CA ALA A 202 10.52 -5.44 -7.49
C ALA A 202 9.92 -4.15 -6.88
N PHE A 203 8.94 -4.26 -5.97
CA PHE A 203 8.36 -3.10 -5.28
C PHE A 203 9.35 -2.41 -4.34
N MET A 204 10.17 -3.18 -3.62
CA MET A 204 11.26 -2.62 -2.81
C MET A 204 12.27 -1.85 -3.68
N GLY A 205 12.63 -2.41 -4.83
CA GLY A 205 13.50 -1.74 -5.82
C GLY A 205 12.88 -0.44 -6.32
N LEU A 206 11.61 -0.47 -6.72
CA LEU A 206 10.86 0.71 -7.16
C LEU A 206 10.78 1.78 -6.06
N GLN A 207 10.50 1.38 -4.82
CA GLN A 207 10.50 2.28 -3.67
C GLN A 207 11.84 2.98 -3.50
N ILE A 208 12.94 2.24 -3.53
CA ILE A 208 14.30 2.81 -3.43
C ILE A 208 14.57 3.81 -4.55
N LEU A 209 14.14 3.50 -5.79
CA LEU A 209 14.30 4.40 -6.94
C LEU A 209 13.53 5.71 -6.75
N ILE A 210 12.27 5.64 -6.34
CA ILE A 210 11.42 6.81 -6.08
C ILE A 210 12.00 7.67 -4.95
N GLU A 211 12.39 7.04 -3.84
CA GLU A 211 12.98 7.74 -2.70
C GLU A 211 14.29 8.45 -3.05
N THR A 212 15.15 7.82 -3.87
CA THR A 212 16.40 8.44 -4.31
C THR A 212 16.21 9.56 -5.32
N ALA A 213 15.18 9.45 -6.16
CA ALA A 213 14.86 10.51 -7.13
C ALA A 213 14.36 11.78 -6.43
N LEU A 214 13.62 11.64 -5.35
CA LEU A 214 12.95 12.75 -4.65
C LEU A 214 13.75 13.34 -3.49
N ASP A 215 14.79 12.64 -2.98
CA ASP A 215 15.68 13.14 -1.93
C ASP A 215 17.16 13.12 -2.36
N PRO A 216 17.70 14.26 -2.84
CA PRO A 216 19.10 14.37 -3.25
C PRO A 216 20.10 14.04 -2.12
N LYS A 217 19.77 14.30 -0.85
CA LYS A 217 20.62 13.97 0.30
C LYS A 217 20.68 12.45 0.52
N LYS A 218 19.56 11.78 0.35
CA LYS A 218 19.47 10.31 0.42
C LYS A 218 20.26 9.68 -0.74
N ARG A 219 20.24 10.29 -1.92
CA ARG A 219 21.02 9.88 -3.09
C ARG A 219 22.53 9.85 -2.82
N GLN A 220 23.07 10.86 -2.16
CA GLN A 220 24.50 10.92 -1.81
C GLN A 220 24.87 9.87 -0.74
N ARG A 221 23.98 9.64 0.25
CA ARG A 221 24.21 8.68 1.32
C ARG A 221 24.12 7.24 0.80
N MET A 222 23.19 6.95 -0.08
CA MET A 222 22.98 5.62 -0.66
C MET A 222 24.06 5.21 -1.67
N ARG A 223 24.80 6.16 -2.23
CA ARG A 223 25.94 5.86 -3.13
C ARG A 223 27.08 5.11 -2.41
N LYS A 224 27.09 5.13 -1.07
CA LYS A 224 28.10 4.50 -0.21
C LYS A 224 27.65 3.16 0.42
N VAL A 225 26.43 2.69 0.16
CA VAL A 225 25.84 1.50 0.81
C VAL A 225 25.50 0.45 -0.23
N SER A 226 25.79 -0.83 0.07
CA SER A 226 25.49 -1.94 -0.84
C SER A 226 23.98 -2.14 -1.05
N LEU A 227 23.61 -2.77 -2.16
CA LEU A 227 22.19 -3.01 -2.50
C LEU A 227 21.52 -3.91 -1.46
N ALA A 228 22.24 -4.91 -0.94
CA ALA A 228 21.75 -5.81 0.10
C ALA A 228 21.46 -5.09 1.42
N GLU A 229 22.36 -4.19 1.85
CA GLU A 229 22.14 -3.37 3.05
C GLU A 229 20.97 -2.39 2.90
N ARG A 230 20.69 -1.94 1.67
CA ARG A 230 19.53 -1.09 1.34
C ARG A 230 18.21 -1.84 1.51
N MET A 231 18.16 -3.09 1.03
CA MET A 231 16.96 -3.93 1.11
C MET A 231 16.69 -4.41 2.55
N LEU A 232 17.73 -4.70 3.32
CA LEU A 232 17.61 -5.19 4.69
C LEU A 232 17.39 -4.08 5.74
N GLY A 233 17.46 -2.80 5.34
CA GLY A 233 17.29 -1.68 6.27
C GLY A 233 18.40 -1.57 7.34
N THR A 234 19.48 -2.34 7.19
CA THR A 234 20.57 -2.47 8.16
C THR A 234 21.64 -1.37 8.02
N THR A 235 21.29 -0.19 7.55
CA THR A 235 22.20 0.96 7.63
C THR A 235 22.53 1.21 9.10
N LYS A 236 23.74 0.84 9.53
CA LYS A 236 24.29 1.21 10.83
C LYS A 236 24.06 2.71 10.99
N SER A 237 23.20 3.08 11.94
CA SER A 237 23.13 4.44 12.44
C SER A 237 24.49 4.74 13.06
N PHE A 238 25.39 5.34 12.29
CA PHE A 238 26.57 5.93 12.88
C PHE A 238 26.07 7.08 13.75
N ALA A 239 26.02 6.83 15.05
CA ALA A 239 25.90 7.84 16.05
C ALA A 239 26.97 8.91 15.75
N VAL A 240 26.50 10.06 15.33
CA VAL A 240 27.32 11.29 15.33
C VAL A 240 27.45 11.65 16.80
N ARG A 241 28.66 11.53 17.33
CA ARG A 241 29.08 12.22 18.54
C ARG A 241 29.09 13.71 18.31
#